data_9468e858473a2a514bd06f27305378e6
#
_entry.id   9468e858473a2a514bd06f27305378e6
#
_cell.length_a   1.000
_cell.length_b   1.000
_cell.length_c   1.000
_cell.angle_alpha   90.00
_cell.angle_beta   90.00
_cell.angle_gamma   90.00
#
_symmetry.space_group_name_H-M   'P 1'
#
loop_
_entity.id
_entity.type
_entity.pdbx_description
1 polymer ?
#
loop_
_entity_poly.entity_id
_entity_poly.type
_entity_poly.pdbx_seq_one_letter_code
_entity_poly.pdbx_strand_id
1 'polypeptide(L)'
;TGVQTCALPISMGKPLPFPNLEGLLESIKSESNEEIKNFVKKIKPINYKAEGVRVLQREGALAVNDLAAEFAEKGMSGDNLLIALVLKRLLDLQVRDYAMGIVSEENIETMWQMWRHLMKIAPSGYIAPVATLFSAVNYERGDGAMATKSLEKALEDQPNYPLAKLLKRVY
;
A
#
# COMPACT_ATOMS: atom_id res chain seq x y z
N THR A 1 -4.95 12.06 32.60
CA THR A 1 -4.76 11.75 32.18
C THR A 1 -4.25 11.71 31.47
N GLY A 2 -4.37 11.94 31.55
CA GLY A 2 -4.14 11.72 30.62
C GLY A 2 -3.44 11.71 30.33
N VAL A 3 -3.27 11.96 30.44
CA VAL A 3 -2.78 11.78 29.95
C VAL A 3 -2.06 11.35 29.77
N GLN A 4 -2.05 11.32 29.89
CA GLN A 4 -1.57 10.83 29.59
C GLN A 4 -1.09 10.47 28.91
N THR A 5 -1.10 10.58 28.91
CA THR A 5 -0.78 10.23 28.28
C THR A 5 -0.13 10.12 27.68
N CYS A 6 -0.39 10.16 27.65
CA CYS A 6 0.17 10.11 26.61
C CYS A 6 1.39 9.68 26.49
N ALA A 7 1.72 9.47 26.97
CA ALA A 7 3.01 9.22 26.93
C ALA A 7 3.57 8.07 26.24
N LEU A 8 2.85 7.17 25.92
CA LEU A 8 3.35 6.09 25.41
C LEU A 8 3.91 6.15 24.11
N PRO A 9 3.30 6.68 23.17
CA PRO A 9 3.84 6.86 21.85
C PRO A 9 5.08 7.71 21.87
N ILE A 10 5.16 8.49 22.87
CA ILE A 10 6.32 9.34 23.07
C ILE A 10 7.58 8.53 23.29
N SER A 11 7.48 7.38 23.92
CA SER A 11 8.63 6.52 24.14
C SER A 11 9.21 6.00 22.83
N MET A 12 8.41 6.00 21.76
CA MET A 12 8.85 5.63 20.42
C MET A 12 9.33 6.84 19.61
N GLY A 13 9.28 8.03 20.19
CA GLY A 13 9.67 9.24 19.51
C GLY A 13 8.66 9.73 18.48
N LYS A 14 7.53 9.08 18.34
CA LYS A 14 6.50 9.47 17.37
C LYS A 14 5.12 9.30 17.98
N PRO A 15 4.26 10.32 17.89
CA PRO A 15 2.88 10.19 18.35
C PRO A 15 2.11 9.25 17.41
N LEU A 16 1.14 8.56 17.95
CA LEU A 16 0.21 7.80 17.12
C LEU A 16 -0.66 8.78 16.34
N PRO A 17 -0.90 8.52 15.03
CA PRO A 17 -1.73 9.41 14.22
C PRO A 17 -3.21 9.40 14.63
N PHE A 18 -3.66 8.35 15.32
CA PHE A 18 -5.06 8.19 15.72
C PHE A 18 -5.14 7.81 17.19
N PRO A 19 -6.08 8.41 17.96
CA PRO A 19 -6.14 8.21 19.40
C PRO A 19 -6.66 6.84 19.83
N ASN A 20 -7.36 6.11 18.95
CA ASN A 20 -7.97 4.82 19.30
C ASN A 20 -8.14 3.91 18.09
N LEU A 21 -8.52 2.67 18.33
CA LEU A 21 -8.73 1.67 17.30
C LEU A 21 -9.79 2.08 16.29
N GLU A 22 -10.87 2.70 16.74
CA GLU A 22 -11.96 3.13 15.86
C GLU A 22 -11.47 4.16 14.84
N GLY A 23 -10.73 5.17 15.27
CA GLY A 23 -10.12 6.16 14.39
C GLY A 23 -9.12 5.53 13.43
N LEU A 24 -8.34 4.56 13.91
CA LEU A 24 -7.40 3.83 13.09
C LEU A 24 -8.10 3.08 11.97
N LEU A 25 -9.14 2.31 12.29
CA LEU A 25 -9.90 1.54 11.31
C LEU A 25 -10.61 2.44 10.29
N GLU A 26 -11.18 3.56 10.74
CA GLU A 26 -11.84 4.52 9.85
C GLU A 26 -10.84 5.10 8.84
N SER A 27 -9.61 5.36 9.26
CA SER A 27 -8.59 5.96 8.41
C SER A 27 -8.15 5.06 7.25
N ILE A 28 -8.36 3.76 7.36
CA ILE A 28 -7.99 2.79 6.33
C ILE A 28 -9.21 2.12 5.69
N LYS A 29 -10.41 2.63 5.95
CA LYS A 29 -11.63 2.09 5.40
C LYS A 29 -11.66 2.21 3.88
N SER A 30 -12.09 1.14 3.22
CA SER A 30 -12.20 1.11 1.76
C SER A 30 -13.25 2.08 1.24
N GLU A 31 -12.92 2.71 0.12
CA GLU A 31 -13.79 3.62 -0.61
C GLU A 31 -13.99 3.08 -2.02
N SER A 32 -15.20 3.22 -2.56
CA SER A 32 -15.48 2.80 -3.93
C SER A 32 -14.96 3.84 -4.93
N ASN A 33 -14.31 3.37 -6.00
CA ASN A 33 -13.90 4.20 -7.11
C ASN A 33 -14.18 3.44 -8.41
N GLU A 34 -15.31 3.78 -9.04
CA GLU A 34 -15.77 3.08 -10.24
C GLU A 34 -14.84 3.27 -11.43
N GLU A 35 -14.24 4.44 -11.57
CA GLU A 35 -13.34 4.70 -12.69
C GLU A 35 -12.08 3.83 -12.61
N ILE A 36 -11.49 3.75 -11.43
CA ILE A 36 -10.31 2.88 -11.22
C ILE A 36 -10.69 1.43 -11.44
N LYS A 37 -11.83 1.00 -10.92
CA LYS A 37 -12.33 -0.36 -11.10
C LYS A 37 -12.48 -0.70 -12.58
N ASN A 38 -12.99 0.21 -13.39
CA ASN A 38 -13.14 0.02 -14.82
C ASN A 38 -11.79 -0.02 -15.54
N PHE A 39 -10.87 0.87 -15.20
CA PHE A 39 -9.54 0.87 -15.79
C PHE A 39 -8.76 -0.40 -15.46
N VAL A 40 -8.82 -0.86 -14.22
CA VAL A 40 -8.16 -2.10 -13.80
C VAL A 40 -8.64 -3.28 -14.64
N LYS A 41 -9.94 -3.37 -14.93
CA LYS A 41 -10.49 -4.43 -15.76
C LYS A 41 -9.99 -4.38 -17.19
N LYS A 42 -9.73 -3.20 -17.73
CA LYS A 42 -9.28 -3.03 -19.11
C LYS A 42 -7.79 -3.28 -19.30
N ILE A 43 -6.98 -3.14 -18.26
CA ILE A 43 -5.56 -3.40 -18.34
C ILE A 43 -5.33 -4.90 -18.37
N LYS A 44 -4.62 -5.39 -19.41
CA LYS A 44 -4.37 -6.80 -19.54
C LYS A 44 -3.38 -7.29 -18.48
N PRO A 45 -3.63 -8.46 -17.87
CA PRO A 45 -2.66 -9.04 -16.95
C PRO A 45 -1.42 -9.51 -17.71
N ILE A 46 -0.33 -9.73 -16.97
CA ILE A 46 0.90 -10.26 -17.56
C ILE A 46 0.69 -11.74 -17.89
N ASN A 47 0.95 -12.10 -19.15
CA ASN A 47 0.95 -13.49 -19.57
C ASN A 47 2.39 -14.02 -19.49
N TYR A 48 2.67 -14.82 -18.47
CA TYR A 48 4.02 -15.34 -18.20
C TYR A 48 4.52 -16.36 -19.23
N LYS A 49 3.65 -16.82 -20.10
CA LYS A 49 4.01 -17.73 -21.18
C LYS A 49 4.35 -17.00 -22.47
N ALA A 50 4.04 -15.70 -22.55
CA ALA A 50 4.30 -14.88 -23.72
C ALA A 50 5.66 -14.20 -23.61
N GLU A 51 6.13 -13.66 -24.73
CA GLU A 51 7.28 -12.76 -24.74
C GLU A 51 6.88 -11.41 -24.14
N GLY A 52 7.86 -10.64 -23.70
CA GLY A 52 7.60 -9.29 -23.23
C GLY A 52 7.23 -9.16 -21.76
N VAL A 53 7.33 -10.24 -20.97
CA VAL A 53 7.08 -10.18 -19.52
C VAL A 53 7.93 -9.08 -18.87
N ARG A 54 9.21 -9.02 -19.20
CA ARG A 54 10.13 -8.03 -18.61
C ARG A 54 9.75 -6.58 -18.97
N VAL A 55 9.19 -6.37 -20.16
CA VAL A 55 8.72 -5.04 -20.58
C VAL A 55 7.57 -4.60 -19.71
N LEU A 56 6.62 -5.48 -19.43
CA LEU A 56 5.47 -5.18 -18.58
C LEU A 56 5.86 -5.03 -17.11
N GLN A 57 6.84 -5.81 -16.64
CA GLN A 57 7.37 -5.64 -15.28
C GLN A 57 8.06 -4.29 -15.14
N ARG A 58 8.83 -3.88 -16.13
CA ARG A 58 9.47 -2.56 -16.16
C ARG A 58 8.42 -1.44 -16.20
N GLU A 59 7.38 -1.62 -17.01
CA GLU A 59 6.27 -0.69 -17.05
C GLU A 59 5.67 -0.50 -15.66
N GLY A 60 5.47 -1.60 -14.95
CA GLY A 60 4.94 -1.54 -13.59
C GLY A 60 5.86 -0.81 -12.62
N ALA A 61 7.16 -1.08 -12.67
CA ALA A 61 8.14 -0.42 -11.83
C ALA A 61 8.21 1.09 -12.11
N LEU A 62 8.20 1.47 -13.39
CA LEU A 62 8.17 2.88 -13.79
C LEU A 62 6.87 3.55 -13.36
N ALA A 63 5.75 2.85 -13.44
CA ALA A 63 4.46 3.39 -12.99
C ALA A 63 4.47 3.67 -11.48
N VAL A 64 5.08 2.78 -10.70
CA VAL A 64 5.25 3.02 -9.25
C VAL A 64 6.09 4.28 -9.02
N ASN A 65 7.20 4.45 -9.74
CA ASN A 65 8.05 5.63 -9.62
C ASN A 65 7.30 6.91 -10.01
N ASP A 66 6.56 6.87 -11.11
CA ASP A 66 5.80 8.03 -11.60
C ASP A 66 4.71 8.43 -10.60
N LEU A 67 4.02 7.46 -10.04
CA LEU A 67 2.99 7.73 -9.04
C LEU A 67 3.61 8.28 -7.75
N ALA A 68 4.75 7.73 -7.32
CA ALA A 68 5.47 8.23 -6.16
C ALA A 68 5.93 9.68 -6.36
N ALA A 69 6.36 10.03 -7.57
CA ALA A 69 6.75 11.40 -7.90
C ALA A 69 5.57 12.36 -7.80
N GLU A 70 4.38 11.96 -8.25
CA GLU A 70 3.18 12.79 -8.09
C GLU A 70 2.81 13.00 -6.62
N PHE A 71 2.88 11.96 -5.81
CA PHE A 71 2.62 12.09 -4.39
C PHE A 71 3.68 12.95 -3.67
N ALA A 72 4.93 12.85 -4.07
CA ALA A 72 6.00 13.67 -3.53
C ALA A 72 5.79 15.15 -3.83
N GLU A 73 5.31 15.46 -5.04
CA GLU A 73 5.09 16.84 -5.47
C GLU A 73 3.79 17.45 -4.93
N LYS A 74 2.69 16.67 -4.97
CA LYS A 74 1.34 17.18 -4.70
C LYS A 74 0.66 16.59 -3.47
N GLY A 75 1.24 15.54 -2.89
CA GLY A 75 0.62 14.81 -1.77
C GLY A 75 -0.55 13.93 -2.19
N MET A 76 -0.87 13.87 -3.48
CA MET A 76 -1.96 13.09 -4.03
C MET A 76 -1.77 12.91 -5.53
N SER A 77 -2.59 12.05 -6.13
CA SER A 77 -2.68 11.93 -7.59
C SER A 77 -4.14 11.80 -8.01
N GLY A 78 -4.51 12.53 -9.07
CA GLY A 78 -5.79 12.37 -9.75
C GLY A 78 -5.69 11.51 -11.00
N ASP A 79 -4.53 10.96 -11.30
CA ASP A 79 -4.31 10.13 -12.48
C ASP A 79 -4.79 8.69 -12.22
N ASN A 80 -6.09 8.49 -12.39
CA ASN A 80 -6.72 7.21 -12.09
C ASN A 80 -6.25 6.08 -13.02
N LEU A 81 -5.84 6.40 -14.24
CA LEU A 81 -5.29 5.39 -15.14
C LEU A 81 -3.92 4.91 -14.65
N LEU A 82 -3.07 5.82 -14.20
CA LEU A 82 -1.77 5.49 -13.61
C LEU A 82 -1.96 4.65 -12.33
N ILE A 83 -2.88 5.05 -11.47
CA ILE A 83 -3.21 4.30 -10.26
C ILE A 83 -3.66 2.88 -10.61
N ALA A 84 -4.56 2.75 -11.59
CA ALA A 84 -5.05 1.45 -12.03
C ALA A 84 -3.92 0.57 -12.58
N LEU A 85 -2.98 1.16 -13.33
CA LEU A 85 -1.82 0.45 -13.85
C LEU A 85 -0.93 -0.07 -12.71
N VAL A 86 -0.67 0.76 -11.72
CA VAL A 86 0.10 0.34 -10.52
C VAL A 86 -0.60 -0.83 -9.83
N LEU A 87 -1.91 -0.71 -9.58
CA LEU A 87 -2.69 -1.77 -8.93
C LEU A 87 -2.61 -3.07 -9.72
N LYS A 88 -2.76 -3.00 -11.03
CA LYS A 88 -2.70 -4.21 -11.88
C LYS A 88 -1.32 -4.83 -11.87
N ARG A 89 -0.26 -4.04 -12.01
CA ARG A 89 1.12 -4.54 -12.09
C ARG A 89 1.65 -5.03 -10.74
N LEU A 90 1.08 -4.59 -9.63
CA LEU A 90 1.45 -5.10 -8.31
C LEU A 90 1.04 -6.56 -8.08
N LEU A 91 0.20 -7.13 -8.95
CA LEU A 91 -0.06 -8.57 -8.92
C LEU A 91 1.18 -9.37 -9.30
N ASP A 92 2.11 -8.76 -10.03
CA ASP A 92 3.40 -9.35 -10.37
C ASP A 92 4.35 -9.24 -9.18
N LEU A 93 4.98 -10.36 -8.82
CA LEU A 93 5.84 -10.42 -7.64
C LEU A 93 7.09 -9.54 -7.76
N GLN A 94 7.64 -9.41 -8.97
CA GLN A 94 8.83 -8.58 -9.18
C GLN A 94 8.51 -7.10 -9.03
N VAL A 95 7.37 -6.66 -9.55
CA VAL A 95 6.91 -5.27 -9.39
C VAL A 95 6.63 -4.98 -7.91
N ARG A 96 5.95 -5.88 -7.23
CA ARG A 96 5.67 -5.74 -5.80
C ARG A 96 6.96 -5.64 -4.98
N ASP A 97 7.90 -6.53 -5.23
CA ASP A 97 9.17 -6.55 -4.49
C ASP A 97 10.01 -5.31 -4.78
N TYR A 98 9.98 -4.83 -6.02
CA TYR A 98 10.58 -3.56 -6.38
C TYR A 98 9.97 -2.41 -5.56
N ALA A 99 8.64 -2.35 -5.52
CA ALA A 99 7.92 -1.31 -4.78
C ALA A 99 8.26 -1.33 -3.28
N MET A 100 8.44 -2.52 -2.72
CA MET A 100 8.86 -2.66 -1.32
C MET A 100 10.31 -2.19 -1.13
N GLY A 101 11.18 -2.51 -2.06
CA GLY A 101 12.62 -2.26 -1.95
C GLY A 101 13.05 -0.81 -2.12
N ILE A 102 12.22 0.03 -2.75
CA ILE A 102 12.57 1.44 -2.97
C ILE A 102 12.25 2.36 -1.80
N VAL A 103 11.65 1.85 -0.75
CA VAL A 103 11.33 2.65 0.44
C VAL A 103 12.64 3.01 1.16
N SER A 104 12.79 4.30 1.50
CA SER A 104 13.96 4.84 2.16
C SER A 104 13.54 5.87 3.22
N GLU A 105 14.48 6.31 4.03
CA GLU A 105 14.21 7.37 5.01
C GLU A 105 13.72 8.65 4.33
N GLU A 106 14.22 8.94 3.14
CA GLU A 106 13.84 10.15 2.42
C GLU A 106 12.43 10.11 1.85
N ASN A 107 11.95 8.92 1.44
CA ASN A 107 10.66 8.81 0.75
C ASN A 107 9.55 8.14 1.56
N ILE A 108 9.85 7.70 2.78
CA ILE A 108 8.91 6.88 3.55
C ILE A 108 7.54 7.55 3.78
N GLU A 109 7.51 8.87 4.01
CA GLU A 109 6.24 9.59 4.20
C GLU A 109 5.45 9.68 2.90
N THR A 110 6.11 9.87 1.78
CA THR A 110 5.47 9.83 0.45
C THR A 110 4.89 8.44 0.17
N MET A 111 5.67 7.40 0.45
CA MET A 111 5.21 6.02 0.25
C MET A 111 4.05 5.67 1.17
N TRP A 112 4.05 6.17 2.40
CA TRP A 112 2.95 6.00 3.33
C TRP A 112 1.65 6.60 2.76
N GLN A 113 1.71 7.84 2.29
CA GLN A 113 0.56 8.51 1.69
C GLN A 113 0.05 7.78 0.45
N MET A 114 0.96 7.40 -0.41
CA MET A 114 0.63 6.72 -1.67
C MET A 114 -0.03 5.36 -1.44
N TRP A 115 0.59 4.50 -0.65
CA TRP A 115 0.04 3.16 -0.42
C TRP A 115 -1.25 3.20 0.39
N ARG A 116 -1.38 4.14 1.32
CA ARG A 116 -2.63 4.33 2.04
C ARG A 116 -3.77 4.67 1.08
N HIS A 117 -3.54 5.64 0.21
CA HIS A 117 -4.54 6.05 -0.77
C HIS A 117 -4.94 4.88 -1.68
N LEU A 118 -3.97 4.19 -2.25
CA LEU A 118 -4.23 3.06 -3.13
C LEU A 118 -4.96 1.93 -2.41
N MET A 119 -4.59 1.62 -1.19
CA MET A 119 -5.25 0.59 -0.40
C MET A 119 -6.73 0.90 -0.19
N LYS A 120 -7.06 2.16 0.03
CA LYS A 120 -8.44 2.59 0.27
C LYS A 120 -9.31 2.46 -0.97
N ILE A 121 -8.75 2.69 -2.15
CA ILE A 121 -9.52 2.72 -3.41
C ILE A 121 -9.32 1.47 -4.28
N ALA A 122 -8.47 0.54 -3.89
CA ALA A 122 -8.24 -0.68 -4.64
C ALA A 122 -9.50 -1.53 -4.69
N PRO A 123 -9.86 -2.03 -5.88
CA PRO A 123 -10.97 -2.99 -6.00
C PRO A 123 -10.62 -4.32 -5.32
N SER A 124 -11.66 -5.09 -4.99
CA SER A 124 -11.49 -6.45 -4.48
C SER A 124 -10.59 -7.28 -5.40
N GLY A 125 -9.67 -8.02 -4.83
CA GLY A 125 -8.66 -8.79 -5.56
C GLY A 125 -7.37 -8.02 -5.82
N TYR A 126 -7.34 -6.71 -5.58
CA TYR A 126 -6.16 -5.85 -5.77
C TYR A 126 -5.71 -5.20 -4.47
N ILE A 127 -6.41 -5.46 -3.38
CA ILE A 127 -6.13 -4.86 -2.07
C ILE A 127 -4.91 -5.50 -1.41
N ALA A 128 -4.79 -6.82 -1.47
CA ALA A 128 -3.78 -7.54 -0.71
C ALA A 128 -2.35 -7.06 -0.94
N PRO A 129 -1.86 -6.90 -2.19
CA PRO A 129 -0.51 -6.40 -2.41
C PRO A 129 -0.28 -5.01 -1.82
N VAL A 130 -1.23 -4.10 -2.05
CA VAL A 130 -1.11 -2.71 -1.59
C VAL A 130 -1.17 -2.61 -0.07
N ALA A 131 -2.09 -3.33 0.55
CA ALA A 131 -2.22 -3.35 2.00
C ALA A 131 -0.96 -3.94 2.66
N THR A 132 -0.34 -4.92 2.02
CA THR A 132 0.90 -5.52 2.50
C THR A 132 2.05 -4.52 2.41
N LEU A 133 2.16 -3.77 1.30
CA LEU A 133 3.15 -2.71 1.14
C LEU A 133 2.94 -1.60 2.18
N PHE A 134 1.70 -1.21 2.40
CA PHE A 134 1.36 -0.19 3.41
C PHE A 134 1.72 -0.68 4.82
N SER A 135 1.48 -1.95 5.11
CA SER A 135 1.88 -2.56 6.37
C SER A 135 3.40 -2.48 6.58
N ALA A 136 4.17 -2.82 5.56
CA ALA A 136 5.63 -2.76 5.64
C ALA A 136 6.14 -1.34 5.93
N VAL A 137 5.55 -0.35 5.25
CA VAL A 137 5.90 1.05 5.49
C VAL A 137 5.58 1.47 6.93
N ASN A 138 4.42 1.06 7.45
CA ASN A 138 4.05 1.39 8.83
C ASN A 138 4.97 0.72 9.84
N TYR A 139 5.37 -0.52 9.58
CA TYR A 139 6.34 -1.21 10.45
C TYR A 139 7.67 -0.43 10.50
N GLU A 140 8.16 0.01 9.35
CA GLU A 140 9.38 0.82 9.27
C GLU A 140 9.23 2.16 9.99
N ARG A 141 8.03 2.74 10.00
CA ARG A 141 7.74 3.98 10.71
C ARG A 141 7.56 3.79 12.22
N GLY A 142 7.54 2.55 12.69
CA GLY A 142 7.32 2.24 14.10
C GLY A 142 5.84 2.20 14.50
N ASP A 143 4.94 2.17 13.54
CA ASP A 143 3.50 2.07 13.80
C ASP A 143 3.02 0.63 13.66
N GLY A 144 3.26 -0.17 14.71
CA GLY A 144 2.90 -1.58 14.72
C GLY A 144 1.40 -1.82 14.67
N ALA A 145 0.59 -0.94 15.24
CA ALA A 145 -0.86 -1.08 15.22
C ALA A 145 -1.39 -0.94 13.79
N MET A 146 -0.96 0.07 13.06
CA MET A 146 -1.35 0.26 11.67
C MET A 146 -0.81 -0.87 10.79
N ALA A 147 0.42 -1.31 11.02
CA ALA A 147 1.01 -2.43 10.29
C ALA A 147 0.17 -3.70 10.43
N THR A 148 -0.25 -4.03 11.66
CA THR A 148 -1.07 -5.20 11.93
C THR A 148 -2.44 -5.10 11.26
N LYS A 149 -3.12 -3.95 11.39
CA LYS A 149 -4.44 -3.77 10.79
C LYS A 149 -4.39 -3.81 9.27
N SER A 150 -3.32 -3.32 8.68
CA SER A 150 -3.14 -3.38 7.22
C SER A 150 -2.94 -4.82 6.74
N LEU A 151 -2.21 -5.65 7.49
CA LEU A 151 -2.09 -7.07 7.16
C LEU A 151 -3.41 -7.81 7.30
N GLU A 152 -4.22 -7.47 8.30
CA GLU A 152 -5.57 -8.04 8.42
C GLU A 152 -6.41 -7.70 7.18
N LYS A 153 -6.33 -6.47 6.71
CA LYS A 153 -7.02 -6.03 5.50
C LYS A 153 -6.54 -6.79 4.25
N ALA A 154 -5.24 -7.01 4.15
CA ALA A 154 -4.68 -7.81 3.05
C ALA A 154 -5.23 -9.25 3.06
N LEU A 155 -5.30 -9.86 4.24
CA LEU A 155 -5.77 -11.24 4.40
C LEU A 155 -7.29 -11.37 4.30
N GLU A 156 -8.05 -10.30 4.52
CA GLU A 156 -9.48 -10.28 4.22
C GLU A 156 -9.70 -10.35 2.71
N ASP A 157 -8.88 -9.65 1.93
CA ASP A 157 -8.97 -9.67 0.47
C ASP A 157 -8.47 -11.00 -0.11
N GLN A 158 -7.33 -11.48 0.38
CA GLN A 158 -6.74 -12.75 -0.04
C GLN A 158 -6.20 -13.51 1.16
N PRO A 159 -7.00 -14.48 1.71
CA PRO A 159 -6.63 -15.18 2.95
C PRO A 159 -5.30 -15.93 2.91
N ASN A 160 -4.86 -16.30 1.72
CA ASN A 160 -3.61 -17.05 1.54
C ASN A 160 -2.49 -16.21 0.91
N TYR A 161 -2.60 -14.89 0.95
CA TYR A 161 -1.58 -14.03 0.36
C TYR A 161 -0.24 -14.25 1.06
N PRO A 162 0.77 -14.83 0.35
CA PRO A 162 1.97 -15.34 1.01
C PRO A 162 2.77 -14.29 1.77
N LEU A 163 2.96 -13.12 1.19
CA LEU A 163 3.76 -12.08 1.82
C LEU A 163 3.09 -11.55 3.10
N ALA A 164 1.77 -11.37 3.08
CA ALA A 164 1.06 -10.92 4.27
C ALA A 164 1.14 -11.95 5.39
N LYS A 165 1.04 -13.24 5.05
CA LYS A 165 1.20 -14.33 6.04
C LYS A 165 2.60 -14.35 6.62
N LEU A 166 3.61 -14.11 5.80
CA LEU A 166 5.00 -14.05 6.25
C LEU A 166 5.21 -12.88 7.20
N LEU A 167 4.79 -11.69 6.82
CA LEU A 167 4.97 -10.49 7.63
C LEU A 167 4.20 -10.57 8.94
N LYS A 168 3.04 -11.20 8.95
CA LYS A 168 2.27 -11.41 10.18
C LYS A 168 3.05 -12.22 11.22
N ARG A 169 3.93 -13.11 10.79
CA ARG A 169 4.77 -13.88 11.70
C ARG A 169 6.00 -13.10 12.17
N VAL A 170 6.43 -12.13 11.39
CA VAL A 170 7.61 -11.31 11.68
C VAL A 170 7.28 -10.11 12.55
N TYR A 171 6.11 -9.50 12.34
CA TYR A 171 5.68 -8.28 13.04
C TYR A 171 5.12 -8.53 14.46
#